data_49215329d2531bf1c6696defaeb5c92b
#
_entry.id   49215329d2531bf1c6696defaeb5c92b
#
_cell.length_a   1.000
_cell.length_b   1.000
_cell.length_c   1.000
_cell.angle_alpha   90.00
_cell.angle_beta   90.00
_cell.angle_gamma   90.00
#
_symmetry.space_group_name_H-M   'P 1'
#
loop_
_entity.id
_entity.type
_entity.pdbx_description
1 polymer ?
#
loop_
_entity_poly.entity_id
_entity_poly.type
_entity_poly.pdbx_seq_one_letter_code
_entity_poly.pdbx_strand_id
1 'polypeptide(L)'
;YEMLRSLVGSEMCIRDSIKRYWEPTFEADESKSLDEFVKEIDDAMHDSVEHHKISDVEVGSFLSSGVDSSYVAATFNGDKTFTVGFDYEKYNEIDYAKALSDKIKIDNYSKLVSSEEYWAAIPKIQYHMDEPLADPAAIALYFVSQTAAKHVKVAMSGEGADEFFGGYNIYREPLDLAEFQKLPKGLRKGLANIANAIPFKFKGKSFLNRASKTVEERFIGNAFMFNEKE
;
A
#
# COMPACT_ATOMS: atom_id res chain seq x y z
N TYR A 1 -10.66 26.64 22.52
CA TYR A 1 -10.57 25.56 21.49
C TYR A 1 -9.15 25.46 20.90
N GLU A 2 -8.48 26.59 20.69
CA GLU A 2 -7.07 26.63 20.29
C GLU A 2 -6.14 26.15 21.40
N MET A 3 -6.46 26.43 22.65
CA MET A 3 -5.70 25.96 23.81
C MET A 3 -5.70 24.42 23.92
N LEU A 4 -6.80 23.75 23.52
CA LEU A 4 -6.89 22.29 23.48
C LEU A 4 -6.07 21.69 22.32
N ARG A 5 -5.94 22.39 21.20
CA ARG A 5 -5.07 21.98 20.10
C ARG A 5 -3.60 22.10 20.47
N SER A 6 -3.24 23.11 21.25
CA SER A 6 -1.88 23.29 21.73
C SER A 6 -1.47 22.26 22.78
N LEU A 7 -2.43 21.65 23.48
CA LEU A 7 -2.18 20.58 24.45
C LEU A 7 -2.13 19.18 23.83
N VAL A 8 -2.52 19.04 22.55
CA VAL A 8 -2.43 17.79 21.80
C VAL A 8 -1.25 17.87 20.84
N GLY A 9 -0.27 17.04 21.04
CA GLY A 9 0.97 17.08 20.28
C GLY A 9 2.10 17.77 21.05
N SER A 10 2.81 18.65 20.39
CA SER A 10 4.09 19.16 20.84
C SER A 10 4.06 20.08 22.08
N GLU A 11 2.94 20.64 22.47
CA GLU A 11 2.90 21.62 23.58
C GLU A 11 2.65 21.04 24.98
N MET A 12 2.55 19.73 25.13
CA MET A 12 2.52 19.12 26.47
C MET A 12 3.87 19.23 27.19
N CYS A 13 4.93 19.56 26.48
CA CYS A 13 6.26 19.78 27.01
C CYS A 13 6.71 21.22 26.71
N ILE A 14 7.11 21.96 27.73
CA ILE A 14 7.58 23.37 27.62
C ILE A 14 8.83 23.52 26.72
N ARG A 15 9.42 22.43 26.26
CA ARG A 15 10.62 22.39 25.40
C ARG A 15 10.50 21.37 24.31
N ASP A 16 9.51 21.55 23.44
CA ASP A 16 9.36 20.68 22.31
C ASP A 16 10.46 20.87 21.27
N SER A 17 10.99 19.77 20.78
CA SER A 17 11.88 19.80 19.63
C SER A 17 11.41 18.78 18.59
N ILE A 18 11.18 19.25 17.38
CA ILE A 18 10.89 18.40 16.24
C ILE A 18 12.21 18.11 15.54
N LYS A 19 12.58 16.82 15.49
CA LYS A 19 13.78 16.38 14.80
C LYS A 19 13.42 15.25 13.85
N ARG A 20 13.96 15.30 12.64
CA ARG A 20 13.93 14.13 11.77
C ARG A 20 14.87 13.10 12.40
N TYR A 21 14.32 11.95 12.80
CA TYR A 21 15.09 10.87 13.43
C TYR A 21 15.50 9.80 12.41
N TRP A 22 14.89 9.79 11.23
CA TRP A 22 15.16 8.83 10.18
C TRP A 22 14.94 9.46 8.81
N GLU A 23 15.73 9.06 7.83
CA GLU A 23 15.60 9.43 6.42
C GLU A 23 15.87 8.18 5.58
N PRO A 24 14.97 7.83 4.62
CA PRO A 24 15.19 6.68 3.76
C PRO A 24 16.38 6.93 2.85
N THR A 25 17.32 6.01 2.83
CA THR A 25 18.42 5.96 1.89
C THR A 25 18.34 4.67 1.09
N PHE A 26 18.52 4.77 -0.22
CA PHE A 26 18.47 3.63 -1.13
C PHE A 26 19.84 3.48 -1.77
N GLU A 27 20.66 2.61 -1.19
CA GLU A 27 21.99 2.30 -1.71
C GLU A 27 22.00 0.85 -2.20
N ALA A 28 22.29 0.66 -3.50
CA ALA A 28 22.38 -0.67 -4.06
C ALA A 28 23.65 -1.36 -3.52
N ASP A 29 23.50 -2.49 -2.88
CA ASP A 29 24.63 -3.34 -2.48
C ASP A 29 24.74 -4.53 -3.44
N GLU A 30 25.65 -4.42 -4.39
CA GLU A 30 25.90 -5.46 -5.40
C GLU A 30 26.84 -6.57 -4.87
N SER A 31 27.31 -6.47 -3.64
CA SER A 31 28.26 -7.43 -3.06
C SER A 31 27.57 -8.69 -2.51
N LYS A 32 26.28 -8.61 -2.21
CA LYS A 32 25.49 -9.69 -1.60
C LYS A 32 24.76 -10.54 -2.63
N SER A 33 24.64 -11.81 -2.34
CA SER A 33 23.79 -12.73 -3.08
C SER A 33 22.31 -12.55 -2.75
N LEU A 34 21.41 -13.05 -3.59
CA LEU A 34 19.97 -13.06 -3.35
C LEU A 34 19.63 -13.77 -2.03
N ASP A 35 20.29 -14.90 -1.74
CA ASP A 35 20.01 -15.69 -0.52
C ASP A 35 20.39 -14.92 0.75
N GLU A 36 21.48 -14.14 0.69
CA GLU A 36 21.87 -13.26 1.81
C GLU A 36 20.84 -12.16 2.03
N PHE A 37 20.35 -11.50 0.96
CA PHE A 37 19.27 -10.53 1.08
C PHE A 37 17.98 -11.14 1.64
N VAL A 38 17.59 -12.30 1.14
CA VAL A 38 16.38 -13.00 1.64
C VAL A 38 16.50 -13.25 3.13
N LYS A 39 17.67 -13.73 3.59
CA LYS A 39 17.89 -13.99 5.02
C LYS A 39 17.84 -12.70 5.85
N GLU A 40 18.49 -11.63 5.41
CA GLU A 40 18.51 -10.36 6.13
C GLU A 40 17.11 -9.72 6.21
N ILE A 41 16.33 -9.81 5.13
CA ILE A 41 14.95 -9.33 5.11
C ILE A 41 14.09 -10.15 6.07
N ASP A 42 14.22 -11.48 6.04
CA ASP A 42 13.48 -12.38 6.93
C ASP A 42 13.81 -12.09 8.41
N ASP A 43 15.09 -11.97 8.75
CA ASP A 43 15.55 -11.64 10.11
C ASP A 43 15.00 -10.27 10.56
N ALA A 44 15.03 -9.23 9.69
CA ALA A 44 14.54 -7.91 9.99
C ALA A 44 13.00 -7.87 10.14
N MET A 45 12.28 -8.63 9.31
CA MET A 45 10.82 -8.72 9.39
C MET A 45 10.37 -9.43 10.67
N HIS A 46 11.06 -10.52 11.06
CA HIS A 46 10.79 -11.19 12.34
C HIS A 46 11.02 -10.25 13.52
N ASP A 47 12.13 -9.55 13.55
CA ASP A 47 12.44 -8.56 14.58
C ASP A 47 11.38 -7.44 14.63
N SER A 48 11.01 -6.90 13.47
CA SER A 48 9.97 -5.87 13.36
C SER A 48 8.62 -6.36 13.88
N VAL A 49 8.18 -7.53 13.46
CA VAL A 49 6.89 -8.11 13.91
C VAL A 49 6.90 -8.34 15.41
N GLU A 50 7.97 -8.85 15.99
CA GLU A 50 8.07 -9.07 17.44
C GLU A 50 7.98 -7.75 18.22
N HIS A 51 8.61 -6.67 17.72
CA HIS A 51 8.49 -5.34 18.34
C HIS A 51 7.08 -4.75 18.22
N HIS A 52 6.40 -4.98 17.10
CA HIS A 52 5.02 -4.50 16.89
C HIS A 52 3.97 -5.30 17.68
N LYS A 53 4.30 -6.50 18.17
CA LYS A 53 3.43 -7.29 19.04
C LYS A 53 3.37 -6.79 20.48
N ILE A 54 4.26 -5.93 20.90
CA ILE A 54 4.32 -5.43 22.27
C ILE A 54 3.05 -4.63 22.55
N SER A 55 2.15 -5.20 23.33
CA SER A 55 0.82 -4.65 23.62
C SER A 55 0.28 -5.18 24.94
N ASP A 56 -0.47 -4.33 25.66
CA ASP A 56 -1.21 -4.72 26.86
C ASP A 56 -2.56 -5.40 26.55
N VAL A 57 -2.92 -5.50 25.27
CA VAL A 57 -4.16 -6.10 24.80
C VAL A 57 -3.88 -7.12 23.71
N GLU A 58 -4.86 -7.98 23.45
CA GLU A 58 -4.77 -8.95 22.38
C GLU A 58 -4.59 -8.26 21.02
N VAL A 59 -3.62 -8.76 20.24
CA VAL A 59 -3.27 -8.28 18.89
C VAL A 59 -3.73 -9.34 17.89
N GLY A 60 -4.32 -8.90 16.79
CA GLY A 60 -4.63 -9.75 15.64
C GLY A 60 -3.85 -9.31 14.41
N SER A 61 -4.13 -9.91 13.26
CA SER A 61 -3.54 -9.50 11.98
C SER A 61 -4.59 -9.44 10.88
N PHE A 62 -4.53 -8.45 10.02
CA PHE A 62 -5.28 -8.49 8.77
C PHE A 62 -4.64 -9.50 7.82
N LEU A 63 -5.49 -10.20 7.09
CA LEU A 63 -5.06 -11.24 6.16
C LEU A 63 -5.86 -11.13 4.87
N SER A 64 -5.17 -10.99 3.76
CA SER A 64 -5.70 -11.06 2.39
C SER A 64 -5.07 -12.22 1.64
N SER A 65 -5.33 -12.33 0.34
CA SER A 65 -4.62 -13.24 -0.55
C SER A 65 -3.22 -12.75 -0.95
N GLY A 66 -2.85 -11.52 -0.57
CA GLY A 66 -1.57 -10.90 -0.89
C GLY A 66 -0.39 -11.51 -0.13
N VAL A 67 0.79 -11.47 -0.75
CA VAL A 67 2.04 -11.98 -0.16
C VAL A 67 2.37 -11.25 1.15
N ASP A 68 2.23 -9.94 1.17
CA ASP A 68 2.65 -9.09 2.28
C ASP A 68 1.86 -9.37 3.56
N SER A 69 0.53 -9.35 3.47
CA SER A 69 -0.34 -9.68 4.60
C SER A 69 -0.17 -11.13 5.05
N SER A 70 0.06 -12.05 4.10
CA SER A 70 0.31 -13.46 4.38
C SER A 70 1.61 -13.67 5.14
N TYR A 71 2.67 -12.96 4.72
CA TYR A 71 3.97 -13.03 5.38
C TYR A 71 3.89 -12.46 6.80
N VAL A 72 3.27 -11.29 6.96
CA VAL A 72 3.07 -10.69 8.29
C VAL A 72 2.25 -11.63 9.20
N ALA A 73 1.14 -12.18 8.72
CA ALA A 73 0.30 -13.09 9.51
C ALA A 73 1.05 -14.36 9.93
N ALA A 74 1.85 -14.93 9.02
CA ALA A 74 2.64 -16.14 9.29
C ALA A 74 3.77 -15.87 10.31
N THR A 75 4.45 -14.73 10.19
CA THR A 75 5.53 -14.31 11.10
C THR A 75 4.97 -13.90 12.46
N PHE A 76 3.82 -13.22 12.47
CA PHE A 76 3.14 -12.78 13.68
C PHE A 76 2.81 -13.95 14.60
N ASN A 77 2.38 -15.09 14.05
CA ASN A 77 2.05 -16.30 14.78
C ASN A 77 1.18 -16.04 16.02
N GLY A 78 0.19 -15.17 15.85
CA GLY A 78 -0.82 -14.87 16.88
C GLY A 78 -2.04 -15.76 16.75
N ASP A 79 -3.12 -15.44 17.49
CA ASP A 79 -4.30 -16.31 17.58
C ASP A 79 -5.37 -15.99 16.54
N LYS A 80 -5.41 -14.76 16.00
CA LYS A 80 -6.53 -14.29 15.18
C LYS A 80 -6.09 -13.52 13.94
N THR A 81 -6.70 -13.87 12.82
CA THR A 81 -6.63 -13.13 11.58
C THR A 81 -8.00 -12.66 11.12
N PHE A 82 -8.03 -11.57 10.36
CA PHE A 82 -9.27 -10.94 9.89
C PHE A 82 -9.20 -10.73 8.39
N THR A 83 -10.28 -11.11 7.70
CA THR A 83 -10.37 -11.06 6.25
C THR A 83 -11.70 -10.46 5.82
N VAL A 84 -11.70 -9.70 4.73
CA VAL A 84 -12.91 -9.30 4.03
C VAL A 84 -12.89 -9.85 2.61
N GLY A 85 -14.04 -10.30 2.14
CA GLY A 85 -14.28 -10.65 0.74
C GLY A 85 -15.51 -9.91 0.25
N PHE A 86 -15.63 -9.77 -1.06
CA PHE A 86 -16.79 -9.16 -1.69
C PHE A 86 -17.61 -10.23 -2.42
N ASP A 87 -18.92 -10.04 -2.47
CA ASP A 87 -19.84 -10.95 -3.16
C ASP A 87 -19.69 -10.79 -4.69
N TYR A 88 -18.46 -10.98 -5.14
CA TYR A 88 -18.05 -11.04 -6.53
C TYR A 88 -16.80 -11.92 -6.62
N GLU A 89 -16.91 -13.05 -7.29
CA GLU A 89 -15.92 -14.15 -7.29
C GLU A 89 -14.46 -13.66 -7.44
N LYS A 90 -14.24 -12.72 -8.38
CA LYS A 90 -12.91 -12.16 -8.66
C LYS A 90 -12.27 -11.43 -7.47
N TYR A 91 -13.08 -10.93 -6.54
CA TYR A 91 -12.64 -10.14 -5.38
C TYR A 91 -12.96 -10.82 -4.05
N ASN A 92 -13.22 -12.12 -4.08
CA ASN A 92 -13.40 -12.92 -2.87
C ASN A 92 -12.09 -13.60 -2.49
N GLU A 93 -11.45 -13.10 -1.45
CA GLU A 93 -10.16 -13.58 -0.95
C GLU A 93 -10.30 -14.52 0.26
N ILE A 94 -11.53 -14.78 0.72
CA ILE A 94 -11.79 -15.51 1.96
C ILE A 94 -11.23 -16.93 1.91
N ASP A 95 -11.38 -17.64 0.79
CA ASP A 95 -10.92 -19.02 0.66
C ASP A 95 -9.39 -19.12 0.74
N TYR A 96 -8.66 -18.17 0.16
CA TYR A 96 -7.20 -18.11 0.26
C TYR A 96 -6.74 -17.83 1.69
N ALA A 97 -7.35 -16.82 2.32
CA ALA A 97 -7.02 -16.45 3.69
C ALA A 97 -7.31 -17.61 4.66
N LYS A 98 -8.43 -18.29 4.49
CA LYS A 98 -8.78 -19.46 5.28
C LYS A 98 -7.80 -20.61 5.08
N ALA A 99 -7.43 -20.93 3.84
CA ALA A 99 -6.45 -21.97 3.54
C ALA A 99 -5.08 -21.71 4.19
N LEU A 100 -4.63 -20.45 4.18
CA LEU A 100 -3.42 -20.06 4.88
C LEU A 100 -3.58 -20.18 6.40
N SER A 101 -4.65 -19.63 6.96
CA SER A 101 -4.92 -19.67 8.40
C SER A 101 -4.99 -21.09 8.93
N ASP A 102 -5.65 -22.00 8.20
CA ASP A 102 -5.69 -23.42 8.53
C ASP A 102 -4.29 -24.04 8.54
N LYS A 103 -3.45 -23.67 7.57
CA LYS A 103 -2.06 -24.16 7.46
C LYS A 103 -1.18 -23.69 8.61
N ILE A 104 -1.30 -22.42 9.00
CA ILE A 104 -0.51 -21.82 10.10
C ILE A 104 -1.21 -21.97 11.45
N LYS A 105 -2.38 -22.59 11.50
CA LYS A 105 -3.18 -22.88 12.72
C LYS A 105 -3.59 -21.64 13.50
N ILE A 106 -4.02 -20.61 12.79
CA ILE A 106 -4.55 -19.36 13.36
C ILE A 106 -6.04 -19.25 12.99
N ASP A 107 -6.87 -18.83 13.92
CA ASP A 107 -8.29 -18.60 13.67
C ASP A 107 -8.50 -17.45 12.66
N ASN A 108 -9.32 -17.68 11.64
CA ASN A 108 -9.69 -16.65 10.68
C ASN A 108 -11.16 -16.22 10.85
N TYR A 109 -11.34 -14.94 11.08
CA TYR A 109 -12.65 -14.28 11.14
C TYR A 109 -12.86 -13.49 9.85
N SER A 110 -13.80 -13.95 9.03
CA SER A 110 -14.05 -13.35 7.72
C SER A 110 -15.44 -12.74 7.61
N LYS A 111 -15.58 -11.71 6.76
CA LYS A 111 -16.85 -11.12 6.36
C LYS A 111 -16.96 -11.06 4.86
N LEU A 112 -18.04 -11.61 4.33
CA LEU A 112 -18.46 -11.38 2.94
C LEU A 112 -19.32 -10.12 2.90
N VAL A 113 -18.92 -9.14 2.09
CA VAL A 113 -19.60 -7.85 1.92
C VAL A 113 -20.44 -7.87 0.66
N SER A 114 -21.74 -7.61 0.78
CA SER A 114 -22.63 -7.49 -0.38
C SER A 114 -22.45 -6.15 -1.11
N SER A 115 -22.92 -6.08 -2.35
CA SER A 115 -22.93 -4.83 -3.12
C SER A 115 -23.71 -3.73 -2.41
N GLU A 116 -24.83 -4.05 -1.78
CA GLU A 116 -25.65 -3.10 -1.03
C GLU A 116 -24.90 -2.54 0.18
N GLU A 117 -24.24 -3.42 0.97
CA GLU A 117 -23.41 -2.99 2.11
C GLU A 117 -22.25 -2.10 1.65
N TYR A 118 -21.60 -2.45 0.53
CA TYR A 118 -20.51 -1.69 -0.05
C TYR A 118 -20.95 -0.23 -0.35
N TRP A 119 -22.01 -0.06 -1.13
CA TRP A 119 -22.49 1.27 -1.49
C TRP A 119 -23.05 2.05 -0.31
N ALA A 120 -23.73 1.40 0.61
CA ALA A 120 -24.27 2.02 1.82
C ALA A 120 -23.17 2.53 2.77
N ALA A 121 -22.01 1.92 2.77
CA ALA A 121 -20.90 2.32 3.65
C ALA A 121 -20.13 3.56 3.17
N ILE A 122 -20.14 3.86 1.86
CA ILE A 122 -19.34 4.94 1.27
C ILE A 122 -19.53 6.29 1.95
N PRO A 123 -20.76 6.81 2.17
CA PRO A 123 -20.92 8.12 2.81
C PRO A 123 -20.31 8.20 4.21
N LYS A 124 -20.42 7.12 4.98
CA LYS A 124 -19.85 7.03 6.32
C LYS A 124 -18.32 6.99 6.27
N ILE A 125 -17.76 6.20 5.36
CA ILE A 125 -16.31 6.09 5.18
C ILE A 125 -15.74 7.45 4.78
N GLN A 126 -16.32 8.12 3.78
CA GLN A 126 -15.87 9.44 3.33
C GLN A 126 -15.96 10.49 4.44
N TYR A 127 -16.98 10.43 5.29
CA TYR A 127 -17.08 11.31 6.45
C TYR A 127 -15.91 11.13 7.43
N HIS A 128 -15.47 9.89 7.68
CA HIS A 128 -14.38 9.60 8.59
C HIS A 128 -12.98 9.78 7.98
N MET A 129 -12.88 9.87 6.66
CA MET A 129 -11.62 10.16 5.97
C MET A 129 -11.26 11.65 5.98
N ASP A 130 -12.20 12.53 6.37
CA ASP A 130 -12.10 13.99 6.38
C ASP A 130 -11.90 14.61 4.98
N GLU A 131 -11.14 13.98 4.12
CA GLU A 131 -10.95 14.37 2.73
C GLU A 131 -11.55 13.31 1.78
N PRO A 132 -12.10 13.69 0.63
CA PRO A 132 -12.62 12.73 -0.35
C PRO A 132 -11.52 11.79 -0.85
N LEU A 133 -11.68 10.52 -0.56
CA LEU A 133 -10.76 9.48 -1.01
C LEU A 133 -11.45 8.59 -2.04
N ALA A 134 -10.88 8.52 -3.25
CA ALA A 134 -11.42 7.71 -4.34
C ALA A 134 -10.85 6.28 -4.37
N ASP A 135 -10.01 5.91 -3.41
CA ASP A 135 -9.42 4.57 -3.34
C ASP A 135 -10.41 3.55 -2.77
N PRO A 136 -10.80 2.52 -3.53
CA PRO A 136 -11.70 1.46 -3.05
C PRO A 136 -11.10 0.62 -1.91
N ALA A 137 -9.78 0.63 -1.69
CA ALA A 137 -9.13 -0.04 -0.59
C ALA A 137 -9.63 0.46 0.78
N ALA A 138 -10.03 1.73 0.89
CA ALA A 138 -10.61 2.29 2.11
C ALA A 138 -11.89 1.56 2.54
N ILE A 139 -12.69 1.05 1.60
CA ILE A 139 -13.92 0.31 1.89
C ILE A 139 -13.59 -1.07 2.44
N ALA A 140 -12.61 -1.75 1.83
CA ALA A 140 -12.13 -3.03 2.35
C ALA A 140 -11.57 -2.89 3.77
N LEU A 141 -10.75 -1.85 3.99
CA LEU A 141 -10.16 -1.53 5.30
C LEU A 141 -11.23 -1.26 6.35
N TYR A 142 -12.29 -0.53 5.99
CA TYR A 142 -13.42 -0.28 6.90
C TYR A 142 -14.07 -1.59 7.39
N PHE A 143 -14.40 -2.50 6.47
CA PHE A 143 -15.10 -3.74 6.83
C PHE A 143 -14.19 -4.74 7.56
N VAL A 144 -12.91 -4.83 7.18
CA VAL A 144 -11.97 -5.70 7.92
C VAL A 144 -11.71 -5.16 9.31
N SER A 145 -11.57 -3.85 9.47
CA SER A 145 -11.43 -3.21 10.78
C SER A 145 -12.68 -3.36 11.64
N GLN A 146 -13.87 -3.24 11.04
CA GLN A 146 -15.14 -3.51 11.74
C GLN A 146 -15.24 -4.96 12.23
N THR A 147 -14.71 -5.90 11.46
CA THR A 147 -14.68 -7.31 11.85
C THR A 147 -13.68 -7.53 12.98
N ALA A 148 -12.47 -6.99 12.85
CA ALA A 148 -11.42 -7.09 13.86
C ALA A 148 -11.81 -6.45 15.20
N ALA A 149 -12.46 -5.29 15.17
CA ALA A 149 -12.85 -4.55 16.37
C ALA A 149 -13.80 -5.29 17.32
N LYS A 150 -14.43 -6.37 16.85
CA LYS A 150 -15.26 -7.26 17.68
C LYS A 150 -14.42 -8.21 18.54
N HIS A 151 -13.17 -8.39 18.20
CA HIS A 151 -12.30 -9.40 18.77
C HIS A 151 -11.04 -8.83 19.41
N VAL A 152 -10.43 -7.81 18.76
CA VAL A 152 -9.16 -7.23 19.20
C VAL A 152 -9.20 -5.70 19.20
N LYS A 153 -8.25 -5.08 19.89
CA LYS A 153 -8.05 -3.63 19.91
C LYS A 153 -6.93 -3.19 18.96
N VAL A 154 -6.03 -4.09 18.62
CA VAL A 154 -4.88 -3.85 17.76
C VAL A 154 -4.85 -4.93 16.68
N ALA A 155 -4.58 -4.54 15.46
CA ALA A 155 -4.36 -5.45 14.35
C ALA A 155 -3.12 -5.02 13.57
N MET A 156 -2.28 -5.98 13.21
CA MET A 156 -1.13 -5.79 12.33
C MET A 156 -1.58 -5.78 10.88
N SER A 157 -0.84 -5.09 10.02
CA SER A 157 -1.08 -4.99 8.59
C SER A 157 0.21 -5.18 7.80
N GLY A 158 0.09 -5.62 6.55
CA GLY A 158 1.19 -5.69 5.58
C GLY A 158 1.42 -4.40 4.79
N GLU A 159 0.78 -3.29 5.16
CA GLU A 159 0.92 -2.01 4.48
C GLU A 159 2.37 -1.50 4.49
N GLY A 160 2.78 -0.89 3.37
CA GLY A 160 4.13 -0.35 3.20
C GLY A 160 5.12 -1.31 2.55
N ALA A 161 4.78 -2.58 2.38
CA ALA A 161 5.68 -3.56 1.76
C ALA A 161 5.97 -3.23 0.29
N ASP A 162 4.98 -2.82 -0.48
CA ASP A 162 5.16 -2.40 -1.88
C ASP A 162 6.11 -1.22 -2.01
N GLU A 163 6.11 -0.30 -1.07
CA GLU A 163 7.01 0.86 -1.03
C GLU A 163 8.44 0.45 -0.72
N PHE A 164 8.64 -0.45 0.24
CA PHE A 164 9.99 -0.89 0.64
C PHE A 164 10.60 -1.90 -0.34
N PHE A 165 9.79 -2.78 -0.90
CA PHE A 165 10.27 -3.87 -1.75
C PHE A 165 10.00 -3.65 -3.24
N GLY A 166 9.50 -2.48 -3.63
CA GLY A 166 9.28 -2.13 -5.02
C GLY A 166 8.16 -2.95 -5.69
N GLY A 167 7.10 -3.30 -4.96
CA GLY A 167 6.02 -4.16 -5.42
C GLY A 167 5.14 -3.55 -6.52
N TYR A 168 5.03 -2.23 -6.57
CA TYR A 168 4.25 -1.55 -7.60
C TYR A 168 4.89 -1.60 -9.00
N ASN A 169 4.11 -1.92 -10.00
CA ASN A 169 4.56 -1.93 -11.39
C ASN A 169 5.19 -0.60 -11.86
N ILE A 170 4.81 0.51 -11.24
CA ILE A 170 5.35 1.84 -11.58
C ILE A 170 6.85 1.95 -11.29
N TYR A 171 7.37 1.21 -10.31
CA TYR A 171 8.81 1.19 -9.98
C TYR A 171 9.64 0.50 -11.07
N ARG A 172 9.03 -0.42 -11.82
CA ARG A 172 9.69 -1.08 -12.96
C ARG A 172 9.71 -0.20 -14.22
N GLU A 173 8.84 0.78 -14.32
CA GLU A 173 8.70 1.60 -15.51
C GLU A 173 10.02 2.24 -16.00
N PRO A 174 10.93 2.78 -15.15
CA PRO A 174 12.22 3.30 -15.61
C PRO A 174 13.02 2.28 -16.41
N LEU A 175 13.00 1.02 -16.02
CA LEU A 175 13.67 -0.07 -16.72
C LEU A 175 12.99 -0.35 -18.08
N ASP A 176 11.67 -0.40 -18.11
CA ASP A 176 10.88 -0.65 -19.33
C ASP A 176 11.05 0.46 -20.37
N LEU A 177 11.33 1.68 -19.93
CA LEU A 177 11.54 2.84 -20.78
C LEU A 177 13.03 3.12 -21.10
N ALA A 178 13.96 2.41 -20.48
CA ALA A 178 15.40 2.72 -20.53
C ALA A 178 15.93 2.79 -21.97
N GLU A 179 15.58 1.84 -22.84
CA GLU A 179 16.04 1.80 -24.22
C GLU A 179 15.58 3.03 -25.03
N PHE A 180 14.30 3.41 -24.87
CA PHE A 180 13.77 4.59 -25.55
C PHE A 180 14.39 5.89 -24.98
N GLN A 181 14.73 5.91 -23.72
CA GLN A 181 15.35 7.07 -23.05
C GLN A 181 16.81 7.33 -23.50
N LYS A 182 17.47 6.39 -24.18
CA LYS A 182 18.76 6.62 -24.82
C LYS A 182 18.68 7.62 -25.99
N LEU A 183 17.49 7.83 -26.57
CA LEU A 183 17.27 8.83 -27.60
C LEU A 183 17.36 10.26 -27.04
N PRO A 184 17.87 11.23 -27.84
CA PRO A 184 17.93 12.64 -27.43
C PRO A 184 16.55 13.17 -26.98
N LYS A 185 16.50 13.99 -25.91
CA LYS A 185 15.26 14.52 -25.33
C LYS A 185 14.38 15.24 -26.36
N GLY A 186 14.99 15.97 -27.31
CA GLY A 186 14.25 16.66 -28.38
C GLY A 186 13.52 15.69 -29.32
N LEU A 187 14.15 14.58 -29.69
CA LEU A 187 13.54 13.55 -30.54
C LEU A 187 12.37 12.86 -29.80
N ARG A 188 12.56 12.49 -28.52
CA ARG A 188 11.52 11.88 -27.71
C ARG A 188 10.29 12.78 -27.58
N LYS A 189 10.51 14.08 -27.30
CA LYS A 189 9.41 15.07 -27.24
C LYS A 189 8.73 15.27 -28.60
N GLY A 190 9.49 15.29 -29.70
CA GLY A 190 8.95 15.37 -31.04
C GLY A 190 8.02 14.19 -31.35
N LEU A 191 8.44 12.97 -31.07
CA LEU A 191 7.62 11.76 -31.25
C LEU A 191 6.35 11.78 -30.40
N ALA A 192 6.44 12.23 -29.15
CA ALA A 192 5.27 12.38 -28.28
C ALA A 192 4.29 13.43 -28.80
N ASN A 193 4.79 14.57 -29.32
CA ASN A 193 3.94 15.61 -29.90
C ASN A 193 3.20 15.11 -31.16
N ILE A 194 3.89 14.37 -32.05
CA ILE A 194 3.27 13.73 -33.21
C ILE A 194 2.19 12.74 -32.75
N ALA A 195 2.48 11.91 -31.76
CA ALA A 195 1.51 10.96 -31.22
C ALA A 195 0.28 11.68 -30.64
N ASN A 196 0.49 12.83 -29.98
CA ASN A 196 -0.61 13.62 -29.38
C ASN A 196 -1.46 14.35 -30.42
N ALA A 197 -0.89 14.73 -31.55
CA ALA A 197 -1.62 15.33 -32.68
C ALA A 197 -2.62 14.33 -33.33
N ILE A 198 -2.42 13.04 -33.13
CA ILE A 198 -3.36 12.00 -33.60
C ILE A 198 -4.58 11.97 -32.69
N PRO A 199 -5.80 12.22 -33.21
CA PRO A 199 -7.01 12.41 -32.37
C PRO A 199 -7.56 11.13 -31.74
N PHE A 200 -7.11 9.95 -32.17
CA PHE A 200 -7.58 8.68 -31.66
C PHE A 200 -6.53 7.99 -30.79
N LYS A 201 -7.00 7.07 -29.91
CA LYS A 201 -6.12 6.24 -29.10
C LYS A 201 -5.55 5.11 -29.94
N PHE A 202 -4.24 4.91 -29.89
CA PHE A 202 -3.55 3.77 -30.48
C PHE A 202 -2.56 3.17 -29.51
N LYS A 203 -2.19 1.90 -29.74
CA LYS A 203 -1.22 1.18 -28.90
C LYS A 203 0.15 1.85 -29.01
N GLY A 204 0.72 2.28 -27.88
CA GLY A 204 2.01 2.98 -27.82
C GLY A 204 1.92 4.49 -27.61
N LYS A 205 0.77 5.14 -27.78
CA LYS A 205 0.60 6.59 -27.53
C LYS A 205 0.97 6.96 -26.09
N SER A 206 0.47 6.21 -25.12
CA SER A 206 0.81 6.39 -23.70
C SER A 206 2.32 6.15 -23.45
N PHE A 207 2.90 5.13 -24.05
CA PHE A 207 4.34 4.84 -23.96
C PHE A 207 5.18 6.03 -24.44
N LEU A 208 4.91 6.57 -25.64
CA LEU A 208 5.64 7.71 -26.17
C LEU A 208 5.55 8.95 -25.27
N ASN A 209 4.37 9.21 -24.71
CA ASN A 209 4.16 10.31 -23.79
C ASN A 209 4.97 10.14 -22.50
N ARG A 210 4.92 8.96 -21.91
CA ARG A 210 5.64 8.67 -20.64
C ARG A 210 7.13 8.63 -20.87
N ALA A 211 7.61 7.99 -21.92
CA ALA A 211 9.03 7.88 -22.26
C ALA A 211 9.67 9.20 -22.70
N SER A 212 8.88 10.20 -23.12
CA SER A 212 9.40 11.54 -23.45
C SER A 212 9.74 12.37 -22.22
N LYS A 213 9.26 12.01 -21.05
CA LYS A 213 9.43 12.69 -19.76
C LYS A 213 10.57 12.05 -18.95
N THR A 214 11.14 12.80 -18.01
CA THR A 214 12.04 12.24 -16.99
C THR A 214 11.24 11.45 -15.95
N VAL A 215 11.91 10.77 -15.02
CA VAL A 215 11.23 10.06 -13.91
C VAL A 215 10.46 11.07 -13.06
N GLU A 216 11.08 12.19 -12.71
CA GLU A 216 10.50 13.24 -11.90
C GLU A 216 9.30 13.93 -12.58
N GLU A 217 9.36 14.09 -13.93
CA GLU A 217 8.26 14.70 -14.70
C GLU A 217 7.04 13.79 -14.83
N ARG A 218 7.16 12.48 -14.58
CA ARG A 218 6.06 11.52 -14.79
C ARG A 218 5.63 10.77 -13.53
N PHE A 219 6.50 10.68 -12.51
CA PHE A 219 6.17 9.99 -11.27
C PHE A 219 5.45 10.94 -10.33
N ILE A 220 4.15 10.75 -10.21
CA ILE A 220 3.24 11.52 -9.36
C ILE A 220 2.51 10.62 -8.35
N GLY A 221 3.06 9.43 -8.10
CA GLY A 221 2.46 8.41 -7.25
C GLY A 221 1.47 7.49 -7.98
N ASN A 222 0.91 6.56 -7.25
CA ASN A 222 -0.04 5.57 -7.77
C ASN A 222 -1.46 6.10 -7.92
N ALA A 223 -1.81 7.18 -7.22
CA ALA A 223 -3.15 7.74 -7.12
C ALA A 223 -3.36 8.97 -8.02
N PHE A 224 -2.88 8.93 -9.26
CA PHE A 224 -3.11 10.01 -10.22
C PHE A 224 -4.55 10.01 -10.72
N MET A 225 -5.33 11.00 -10.33
CA MET A 225 -6.75 11.14 -10.68
C MET A 225 -7.00 12.20 -11.73
N PHE A 226 -6.33 13.36 -11.63
CA PHE A 226 -6.51 14.50 -12.51
C PHE A 226 -5.18 14.95 -13.12
N ASN A 227 -5.23 15.47 -14.32
CA ASN A 227 -4.06 16.11 -14.93
C ASN A 227 -4.12 17.64 -14.71
N GLU A 228 -2.97 18.33 -14.88
CA GLU A 228 -2.86 19.78 -14.64
C GLU A 228 -3.84 20.65 -15.44
N LYS A 229 -4.57 20.09 -16.41
CA LYS A 229 -5.52 20.81 -17.27
C LYS A 229 -6.97 20.56 -16.88
N GLU A 230 -7.21 19.66 -15.97
CA GLU A 230 -8.53 19.32 -15.40
C GLU A 230 -8.71 19.95 -14.03
#